data_1bbf24565bd46111f6d56768e4dc5b96
#
_entry.id   1bbf24565bd46111f6d56768e4dc5b96
#
_cell.length_a   1.000
_cell.length_b   1.000
_cell.length_c   1.000
_cell.angle_alpha   90.00
_cell.angle_beta   90.00
_cell.angle_gamma   90.00
#
_symmetry.space_group_name_H-M   'P 1'
#
loop_
_entity.id
_entity.type
_entity.pdbx_description
1 polymer ?
#
loop_
_entity_poly.entity_id
_entity_poly.type
_entity_poly.pdbx_seq_one_letter_code
_entity_poly.pdbx_strand_id
1 'polypeptide(L)'
;MLIHKLVVIASVAVLSSCANLESSTSAGSATRVAAAGPTLVGAWEVTASRARGVGKNLLTFSSDGTFFRSGDTHPVLSGAHGAWKLVGPNLYHASYVSFSFDQSGKWTGINRNNLQLSLGPDGNEFTGTVKSSNRDLQENEISAGTSPLAGKRIQVQPF
;
A
#
# COMPACT_ATOMS: atom_id res chain seq x y z
N MET A 1 -49.94 -41.56 -28.07
CA MET A 1 -48.94 -42.48 -28.64
C MET A 1 -47.92 -42.73 -27.55
N LEU A 2 -47.96 -43.91 -26.95
CA LEU A 2 -47.17 -44.38 -25.83
C LEU A 2 -45.79 -44.76 -26.31
N ILE A 3 -44.70 -44.39 -25.58
CA ILE A 3 -43.44 -45.09 -25.66
C ILE A 3 -42.88 -45.28 -24.25
N HIS A 4 -42.56 -46.54 -23.99
CA HIS A 4 -42.25 -47.21 -22.73
C HIS A 4 -40.97 -46.79 -22.08
N LYS A 5 -40.99 -46.85 -20.73
CA LYS A 5 -39.85 -46.85 -19.86
C LYS A 5 -39.08 -48.17 -19.94
N LEU A 6 -37.76 -48.12 -19.95
CA LEU A 6 -36.91 -49.24 -19.67
C LEU A 6 -36.05 -48.92 -18.44
N VAL A 7 -36.27 -49.71 -17.38
CA VAL A 7 -35.49 -49.69 -16.15
C VAL A 7 -34.47 -50.80 -16.21
N VAL A 8 -33.19 -50.50 -16.11
CA VAL A 8 -32.12 -51.48 -15.93
C VAL A 8 -31.57 -51.37 -14.52
N ILE A 9 -31.76 -52.47 -13.75
CA ILE A 9 -31.18 -52.65 -12.43
C ILE A 9 -29.87 -53.38 -12.59
N ALA A 10 -28.76 -52.79 -12.22
CA ALA A 10 -27.45 -53.44 -12.13
C ALA A 10 -27.05 -53.64 -10.68
N SER A 11 -26.83 -54.90 -10.30
CA SER A 11 -26.48 -55.37 -8.97
C SER A 11 -25.05 -55.03 -8.61
N VAL A 12 -24.87 -54.56 -7.37
CA VAL A 12 -23.59 -54.25 -6.76
C VAL A 12 -23.02 -55.48 -6.05
N ALA A 13 -21.84 -55.94 -6.44
CA ALA A 13 -21.05 -56.93 -5.71
C ALA A 13 -20.11 -56.22 -4.74
N VAL A 14 -20.28 -56.53 -3.46
CA VAL A 14 -19.40 -56.04 -2.38
C VAL A 14 -18.20 -56.97 -2.29
N LEU A 15 -17.01 -56.52 -2.56
CA LEU A 15 -15.77 -57.21 -2.24
C LEU A 15 -15.10 -56.46 -1.06
N SER A 16 -15.16 -57.10 0.12
CA SER A 16 -14.35 -56.72 1.26
C SER A 16 -12.89 -57.07 1.02
N SER A 17 -12.04 -56.05 0.97
CA SER A 17 -10.59 -56.21 0.99
C SER A 17 -10.02 -55.49 2.21
N CYS A 18 -9.61 -56.25 3.21
CA CYS A 18 -8.78 -55.78 4.32
C CYS A 18 -7.38 -55.52 3.75
N ALA A 19 -6.95 -54.28 3.74
CA ALA A 19 -5.58 -53.91 3.44
C ALA A 19 -4.99 -53.04 4.55
N ASN A 20 -3.80 -53.45 4.95
CA ASN A 20 -2.95 -53.00 6.03
C ASN A 20 -2.88 -51.47 6.22
N LEU A 21 -2.99 -51.04 7.46
CA LEU A 21 -2.57 -49.70 7.93
C LEU A 21 -1.04 -49.66 7.95
N GLU A 22 -0.41 -49.19 6.88
CA GLU A 22 0.94 -48.69 6.95
C GLU A 22 0.86 -47.24 7.41
N SER A 23 1.37 -46.99 8.63
CA SER A 23 1.55 -45.65 9.19
C SER A 23 2.62 -44.91 8.39
N SER A 24 2.23 -44.25 7.30
CA SER A 24 3.08 -43.27 6.64
C SER A 24 3.14 -42.01 7.51
N THR A 25 4.22 -41.91 8.28
CA THR A 25 4.64 -40.65 8.94
C THR A 25 4.88 -39.61 7.83
N SER A 26 3.85 -38.87 7.50
CA SER A 26 3.97 -37.67 6.67
C SER A 26 4.83 -36.66 7.43
N ALA A 27 6.13 -36.63 7.09
CA ALA A 27 6.99 -35.51 7.46
C ALA A 27 6.36 -34.25 6.89
N GLY A 28 5.66 -33.49 7.75
CA GLY A 28 5.10 -32.21 7.41
C GLY A 28 6.21 -31.32 6.85
N SER A 29 6.22 -31.13 5.54
CA SER A 29 6.99 -30.06 4.90
C SER A 29 6.49 -28.76 5.52
N ALA A 30 7.21 -28.28 6.54
CA ALA A 30 7.04 -26.91 7.01
C ALA A 30 7.31 -26.01 5.81
N THR A 31 6.23 -25.53 5.18
CA THR A 31 6.31 -24.51 4.14
C THR A 31 7.01 -23.33 4.79
N ARG A 32 8.32 -23.18 4.49
CA ARG A 32 9.09 -22.02 4.89
C ARG A 32 8.39 -20.82 4.28
N VAL A 33 7.61 -20.10 5.08
CA VAL A 33 7.08 -18.80 4.68
C VAL A 33 8.31 -17.98 4.34
N ALA A 34 8.54 -17.74 3.06
CA ALA A 34 9.63 -16.87 2.62
C ALA A 34 9.44 -15.55 3.38
N ALA A 35 10.47 -15.13 4.12
CA ALA A 35 10.43 -13.85 4.80
C ALA A 35 10.05 -12.79 3.75
N ALA A 36 8.92 -12.14 3.95
CA ALA A 36 8.51 -11.06 3.07
C ALA A 36 9.66 -10.06 3.01
N GLY A 37 10.12 -9.75 1.80
CA GLY A 37 11.19 -8.78 1.61
C GLY A 37 10.83 -7.41 2.21
N PRO A 38 11.77 -6.46 2.23
CA PRO A 38 11.51 -5.12 2.75
C PRO A 38 10.25 -4.52 2.14
N THR A 39 9.39 -3.93 2.96
CA THR A 39 8.12 -3.34 2.53
C THR A 39 8.05 -1.87 2.91
N LEU A 40 7.28 -1.08 2.15
CA LEU A 40 7.02 0.33 2.48
C LEU A 40 6.10 0.47 3.71
N VAL A 41 5.36 -0.57 4.10
CA VAL A 41 4.46 -0.55 5.27
C VAL A 41 5.19 -0.08 6.52
N GLY A 42 4.59 0.88 7.24
CA GLY A 42 5.15 1.48 8.45
C GLY A 42 5.12 3.00 8.45
N ALA A 43 5.74 3.59 9.46
CA ALA A 43 5.80 5.04 9.66
C ALA A 43 7.18 5.59 9.24
N TRP A 44 7.18 6.81 8.69
CA TRP A 44 8.35 7.41 8.05
C TRP A 44 8.45 8.91 8.35
N GLU A 45 9.66 9.36 8.68
CA GLU A 45 10.03 10.77 8.58
C GLU A 45 10.52 11.05 7.17
N VAL A 46 9.93 12.07 6.53
CA VAL A 46 10.21 12.37 5.13
C VAL A 46 10.61 13.83 4.97
N THR A 47 11.70 14.04 4.24
CA THR A 47 12.12 15.37 3.80
C THR A 47 11.76 15.57 2.33
N ALA A 48 11.26 16.77 1.99
CA ALA A 48 11.02 17.20 0.63
C ALA A 48 11.83 18.46 0.36
N SER A 49 12.69 18.44 -0.67
CA SER A 49 13.41 19.64 -1.09
C SER A 49 12.48 20.49 -1.95
N ARG A 50 12.15 21.69 -1.47
CA ARG A 50 11.26 22.66 -2.13
C ARG A 50 12.01 23.91 -2.50
N ALA A 51 11.50 24.71 -3.42
CA ALA A 51 12.11 26.00 -3.80
C ALA A 51 12.29 26.96 -2.60
N ARG A 52 11.45 26.85 -1.57
CA ARG A 52 11.49 27.66 -0.36
C ARG A 52 12.21 26.98 0.82
N GLY A 53 12.97 25.92 0.59
CA GLY A 53 13.69 25.17 1.63
C GLY A 53 13.22 23.73 1.79
N VAL A 54 13.70 23.08 2.85
CA VAL A 54 13.38 21.69 3.15
C VAL A 54 12.08 21.61 3.93
N GLY A 55 11.12 20.85 3.42
CA GLY A 55 9.87 20.53 4.12
C GLY A 55 9.96 19.21 4.86
N LYS A 56 9.27 19.09 5.99
CA LYS A 56 9.17 17.88 6.81
C LYS A 56 7.77 17.29 6.72
N ASN A 57 7.70 15.96 6.62
CA ASN A 57 6.44 15.22 6.57
C ASN A 57 6.56 13.93 7.40
N LEU A 58 5.44 13.47 7.91
CA LEU A 58 5.27 12.13 8.46
C LEU A 58 4.35 11.36 7.53
N LEU A 59 4.78 10.20 7.08
CA LEU A 59 3.97 9.30 6.25
C LEU A 59 3.75 7.99 7.00
N THR A 60 2.53 7.45 6.94
CA THR A 60 2.22 6.11 7.45
C THR A 60 1.59 5.31 6.32
N PHE A 61 2.23 4.24 5.91
CA PHE A 61 1.75 3.31 4.89
C PHE A 61 1.17 2.07 5.55
N SER A 62 -0.11 1.78 5.30
CA SER A 62 -0.83 0.62 5.83
C SER A 62 -0.78 -0.55 4.83
N SER A 63 -0.87 -1.78 5.33
CA SER A 63 -0.79 -3.00 4.51
C SER A 63 -1.97 -3.19 3.54
N ASP A 64 -3.07 -2.47 3.74
CA ASP A 64 -4.25 -2.47 2.88
C ASP A 64 -4.13 -1.56 1.64
N GLY A 65 -2.97 -0.90 1.47
CA GLY A 65 -2.74 0.03 0.36
C GLY A 65 -3.19 1.46 0.61
N THR A 66 -3.68 1.78 1.82
CA THR A 66 -3.93 3.18 2.23
C THR A 66 -2.70 3.81 2.85
N PHE A 67 -2.62 5.14 2.84
CA PHE A 67 -1.64 5.86 3.63
C PHE A 67 -2.11 7.25 4.05
N PHE A 68 -1.46 7.77 5.10
CA PHE A 68 -1.71 9.07 5.67
C PHE A 68 -0.45 9.93 5.62
N ARG A 69 -0.66 11.23 5.45
CA ARG A 69 0.42 12.21 5.51
C ARG A 69 0.02 13.36 6.43
N SER A 70 0.94 13.77 7.31
CA SER A 70 0.95 15.08 7.95
C SER A 70 2.27 15.79 7.64
N GLY A 71 2.33 17.09 7.78
CA GLY A 71 3.54 17.84 7.44
C GLY A 71 3.56 19.24 8.04
N ASP A 72 4.71 19.87 7.90
CA ASP A 72 5.04 21.20 8.38
C ASP A 72 4.31 22.36 7.68
N THR A 73 3.44 22.04 6.73
CA THR A 73 2.63 23.01 5.99
C THR A 73 1.32 23.40 6.65
N HIS A 74 1.06 22.87 7.87
CA HIS A 74 -0.05 23.33 8.69
C HIS A 74 0.16 24.81 9.11
N PRO A 75 -0.89 25.68 9.12
CA PRO A 75 -2.30 25.38 8.91
C PRO A 75 -2.77 25.46 7.45
N VAL A 76 -1.91 25.79 6.47
CA VAL A 76 -2.32 26.02 5.07
C VAL A 76 -2.66 24.75 4.30
N LEU A 77 -2.22 23.58 4.78
CA LEU A 77 -2.65 22.27 4.27
C LEU A 77 -3.15 21.38 5.42
N SER A 78 -4.24 20.68 5.22
CA SER A 78 -4.69 19.62 6.14
C SER A 78 -3.71 18.44 6.16
N GLY A 79 -3.93 17.49 7.08
CA GLY A 79 -3.52 16.10 6.88
C GLY A 79 -4.05 15.57 5.54
N ALA A 80 -3.42 14.55 5.00
CA ALA A 80 -3.78 13.99 3.71
C ALA A 80 -4.10 12.50 3.82
N HIS A 81 -5.02 12.07 2.97
CA HIS A 81 -5.38 10.67 2.78
C HIS A 81 -4.94 10.22 1.39
N GLY A 82 -4.46 9.00 1.28
CA GLY A 82 -3.91 8.50 0.04
C GLY A 82 -3.97 7.00 -0.12
N ALA A 83 -3.57 6.56 -1.31
CA ALA A 83 -3.41 5.16 -1.65
C ALA A 83 -2.03 4.92 -2.24
N TRP A 84 -1.50 3.70 -2.07
CA TRP A 84 -0.20 3.30 -2.59
C TRP A 84 -0.22 1.87 -3.12
N LYS A 85 0.73 1.55 -3.99
CA LYS A 85 0.93 0.20 -4.51
C LYS A 85 2.39 -0.04 -4.90
N LEU A 86 2.81 -1.30 -4.82
CA LEU A 86 4.05 -1.79 -5.44
C LEU A 86 3.86 -1.84 -6.96
N VAL A 87 4.81 -1.31 -7.73
CA VAL A 87 4.74 -1.28 -9.20
C VAL A 87 5.95 -1.95 -9.87
N GLY A 88 6.96 -2.30 -9.09
CA GLY A 88 8.16 -3.00 -9.55
C GLY A 88 9.05 -3.38 -8.36
N PRO A 89 10.20 -4.04 -8.57
CA PRO A 89 11.11 -4.38 -7.49
C PRO A 89 11.50 -3.13 -6.69
N ASN A 90 11.10 -3.08 -5.40
CA ASN A 90 11.33 -1.96 -4.48
C ASN A 90 10.80 -0.59 -4.98
N LEU A 91 9.98 -0.57 -6.03
CA LEU A 91 9.41 0.63 -6.62
C LEU A 91 7.93 0.74 -6.28
N TYR A 92 7.53 1.88 -5.72
CA TYR A 92 6.17 2.14 -5.26
C TYR A 92 5.64 3.42 -5.87
N HIS A 93 4.35 3.41 -6.23
CA HIS A 93 3.60 4.60 -6.54
C HIS A 93 2.60 4.88 -5.42
N ALA A 94 2.43 6.16 -5.09
CA ALA A 94 1.44 6.60 -4.13
C ALA A 94 0.80 7.91 -4.62
N SER A 95 -0.44 8.15 -4.19
CA SER A 95 -1.16 9.39 -4.48
C SER A 95 -1.93 9.83 -3.24
N TYR A 96 -1.96 11.13 -2.97
CA TYR A 96 -2.74 11.66 -1.86
C TYR A 96 -3.38 13.00 -2.18
N VAL A 97 -4.37 13.35 -1.39
CA VAL A 97 -5.10 14.62 -1.46
C VAL A 97 -5.16 15.23 -0.07
N SER A 98 -4.96 16.55 0.01
CA SER A 98 -5.21 17.37 1.19
C SER A 98 -6.02 18.60 0.83
N PHE A 99 -6.72 19.17 1.81
CA PHE A 99 -7.38 20.46 1.66
C PHE A 99 -6.37 21.61 1.81
N SER A 100 -6.56 22.65 1.02
CA SER A 100 -5.78 23.88 1.08
C SER A 100 -6.58 24.99 1.74
N PHE A 101 -5.92 25.77 2.60
CA PHE A 101 -6.51 26.88 3.35
C PHE A 101 -5.67 28.14 3.18
N ASP A 102 -6.30 29.30 3.29
CA ASP A 102 -5.59 30.56 3.45
C ASP A 102 -5.17 30.79 4.92
N GLN A 103 -4.50 31.90 5.19
CA GLN A 103 -4.03 32.24 6.53
C GLN A 103 -5.16 32.50 7.55
N SER A 104 -6.38 32.78 7.08
CA SER A 104 -7.57 32.92 7.93
C SER A 104 -8.24 31.58 8.26
N GLY A 105 -7.75 30.48 7.69
CA GLY A 105 -8.32 29.14 7.85
C GLY A 105 -9.49 28.87 6.90
N LYS A 106 -9.76 29.74 5.92
CA LYS A 106 -10.78 29.50 4.91
C LYS A 106 -10.29 28.49 3.88
N TRP A 107 -11.14 27.50 3.57
CA TRP A 107 -10.86 26.54 2.51
C TRP A 107 -10.77 27.21 1.15
N THR A 108 -9.67 26.96 0.42
CA THR A 108 -9.35 27.60 -0.86
C THR A 108 -9.21 26.60 -2.01
N GLY A 109 -9.22 25.30 -1.73
CA GLY A 109 -9.10 24.27 -2.75
C GLY A 109 -8.44 23.00 -2.24
N ILE A 110 -7.81 22.25 -3.14
CA ILE A 110 -7.15 20.97 -2.84
C ILE A 110 -5.72 20.95 -3.36
N ASN A 111 -4.89 20.19 -2.68
CA ASN A 111 -3.55 19.83 -3.12
C ASN A 111 -3.51 18.33 -3.46
N ARG A 112 -3.22 17.98 -4.72
CA ARG A 112 -3.07 16.61 -5.21
C ARG A 112 -1.60 16.29 -5.43
N ASN A 113 -1.18 15.11 -5.01
CA ASN A 113 0.21 14.69 -5.08
C ASN A 113 0.34 13.27 -5.58
N ASN A 114 1.32 13.04 -6.45
CA ASN A 114 1.70 11.72 -6.93
C ASN A 114 3.17 11.48 -6.60
N LEU A 115 3.46 10.36 -5.98
CA LEU A 115 4.78 9.98 -5.52
C LEU A 115 5.28 8.77 -6.30
N GLN A 116 6.56 8.78 -6.61
CA GLN A 116 7.31 7.60 -7.00
C GLN A 116 8.43 7.41 -6.00
N LEU A 117 8.46 6.25 -5.33
CA LEU A 117 9.36 5.95 -4.22
C LEU A 117 10.16 4.69 -4.52
N SER A 118 11.46 4.73 -4.26
CA SER A 118 12.37 3.59 -4.36
C SER A 118 12.87 3.24 -2.96
N LEU A 119 12.49 2.06 -2.47
CA LEU A 119 12.87 1.55 -1.16
C LEU A 119 14.29 1.01 -1.20
N GLY A 120 15.10 1.39 -0.22
CA GLY A 120 16.45 0.87 -0.03
C GLY A 120 16.45 -0.62 0.32
N PRO A 121 17.59 -1.30 0.13
CA PRO A 121 17.68 -2.75 0.28
C PRO A 121 17.46 -3.24 1.71
N ASP A 122 17.74 -2.42 2.71
CA ASP A 122 17.52 -2.72 4.13
C ASP A 122 16.09 -2.41 4.60
N GLY A 123 15.29 -1.75 3.75
CA GLY A 123 13.91 -1.36 4.08
C GLY A 123 13.78 -0.20 5.06
N ASN A 124 14.86 0.50 5.41
CA ASN A 124 14.86 1.57 6.41
C ASN A 124 14.91 2.97 5.82
N GLU A 125 15.24 3.08 4.55
CA GLU A 125 15.28 4.35 3.83
C GLU A 125 14.60 4.21 2.47
N PHE A 126 14.07 5.31 1.97
CA PHE A 126 13.65 5.42 0.57
C PHE A 126 14.05 6.78 0.00
N THR A 127 14.20 6.83 -1.31
CA THR A 127 14.27 8.06 -2.08
C THR A 127 13.13 8.12 -3.08
N GLY A 128 12.85 9.31 -3.61
CA GLY A 128 11.79 9.42 -4.60
C GLY A 128 11.53 10.83 -5.06
N THR A 129 10.42 11.00 -5.75
CA THR A 129 9.93 12.29 -6.22
C THR A 129 8.44 12.43 -5.93
N VAL A 130 8.00 13.66 -5.68
CA VAL A 130 6.59 14.04 -5.63
C VAL A 130 6.28 15.04 -6.72
N LYS A 131 5.24 14.79 -7.48
CA LYS A 131 4.59 15.77 -8.37
C LYS A 131 3.36 16.30 -7.65
N SER A 132 3.34 17.61 -7.42
CA SER A 132 2.26 18.29 -6.69
C SER A 132 1.47 19.18 -7.65
N SER A 133 0.16 19.25 -7.48
CA SER A 133 -0.76 20.14 -8.18
C SER A 133 -1.68 20.78 -7.16
N ASN A 134 -1.65 22.12 -7.06
CA ASN A 134 -2.61 22.89 -6.28
C ASN A 134 -3.76 23.28 -7.18
N ARG A 135 -4.99 23.13 -6.70
CA ARG A 135 -6.23 23.40 -7.42
C ARG A 135 -7.15 24.28 -6.60
N ASP A 136 -7.87 25.16 -7.29
CA ASP A 136 -8.91 26.00 -6.70
C ASP A 136 -10.18 25.19 -6.35
N LEU A 137 -11.22 25.87 -5.88
CA LEU A 137 -12.52 25.27 -5.53
C LEU A 137 -13.29 24.73 -6.74
N GLN A 138 -12.94 25.12 -7.95
CA GLN A 138 -13.49 24.63 -9.23
C GLN A 138 -12.61 23.53 -9.85
N GLU A 139 -11.60 23.04 -9.10
CA GLU A 139 -10.59 22.07 -9.53
C GLU A 139 -9.68 22.53 -10.70
N ASN A 140 -9.63 23.81 -11.02
CA ASN A 140 -8.63 24.33 -11.95
C ASN A 140 -7.24 24.28 -11.31
N GLU A 141 -6.22 23.86 -12.07
CA GLU A 141 -4.85 23.89 -11.59
C GLU A 141 -4.33 25.32 -11.52
N ILE A 142 -3.91 25.76 -10.33
CA ILE A 142 -3.33 27.09 -10.10
C ILE A 142 -1.81 27.08 -9.96
N SER A 143 -1.24 25.95 -9.60
CA SER A 143 0.22 25.75 -9.62
C SER A 143 0.56 24.26 -9.57
N ALA A 144 1.70 23.90 -10.14
CA ALA A 144 2.26 22.56 -10.08
C ALA A 144 3.76 22.61 -9.83
N GLY A 145 4.32 21.49 -9.38
CA GLY A 145 5.76 21.37 -9.13
C GLY A 145 6.20 19.93 -8.92
N THR A 146 7.51 19.73 -8.98
CA THR A 146 8.14 18.44 -8.69
C THR A 146 9.25 18.66 -7.66
N SER A 147 9.33 17.79 -6.65
CA SER A 147 10.35 17.87 -5.61
C SER A 147 10.91 16.48 -5.31
N PRO A 148 12.22 16.37 -5.07
CA PRO A 148 12.81 15.14 -4.57
C PRO A 148 12.39 14.91 -3.11
N LEU A 149 12.29 13.62 -2.75
CA LEU A 149 11.96 13.13 -1.41
C LEU A 149 13.06 12.20 -0.90
N ALA A 150 13.26 12.22 0.42
CA ALA A 150 13.99 11.19 1.13
C ALA A 150 13.25 10.83 2.42
N GLY A 151 13.10 9.55 2.69
CA GLY A 151 12.39 9.04 3.87
C GLY A 151 13.28 8.14 4.71
N LYS A 152 13.12 8.24 6.04
CA LYS A 152 13.71 7.34 7.03
C LYS A 152 12.60 6.70 7.84
N ARG A 153 12.69 5.38 8.05
CA ARG A 153 11.72 4.62 8.85
C ARG A 153 11.79 5.05 10.32
N ILE A 154 10.64 5.31 10.92
CA ILE A 154 10.54 5.55 12.35
C ILE A 154 10.73 4.20 13.06
N GLN A 155 11.70 4.14 13.95
CA GLN A 155 12.02 2.97 14.76
C GLN A 155 11.52 3.17 16.19
N VAL A 156 11.04 2.08 16.82
CA VAL A 156 10.76 2.07 18.24
C VAL A 156 12.09 2.24 19.00
N GLN A 157 12.17 3.22 19.86
CA GLN A 157 13.36 3.44 20.69
C GLN A 157 13.27 2.61 21.97
N PRO A 158 14.36 1.98 22.43
CA PRO A 158 14.40 1.32 23.73
C PRO A 158 14.27 2.38 24.84
N PHE A 159 13.60 2.00 25.92
CA PHE A 159 13.52 2.79 27.15
C PHE A 159 14.76 2.59 28.01
#